data_651ab48ac1d51989f91494f9927cd735
#
_entry.id   651ab48ac1d51989f91494f9927cd735
#
_cell.length_a   1.000
_cell.length_b   1.000
_cell.length_c   1.000
_cell.angle_alpha   90.00
_cell.angle_beta   90.00
_cell.angle_gamma   90.00
#
_symmetry.space_group_name_H-M   'P 1'
#
loop_
_entity.id
_entity.type
_entity.pdbx_description
1 polymer ?
#
loop_
_entity_poly.entity_id
_entity_poly.type
_entity_poly.pdbx_seq_one_letter_code
_entity_poly.pdbx_strand_id
1 'polypeptide(L)'
;MGYKPVSFKKFKETALKDARIKAGYDELEEEFALITELIKARKVASKTQEEVAKSMRTSQAMVARIENAFSGKGHSPTFDTIRRYARAVGCRLSIKLIPEGKYQHIR
;
A
#
# COMPACT_ATOMS: atom_id res chain seq x y z
N MET A 1 19.78 -18.17 -21.70
CA MET A 1 19.21 -16.99 -21.22
C MET A 1 20.11 -16.28 -20.21
N GLY A 2 20.43 -15.09 -20.51
CA GLY A 2 21.43 -14.41 -19.73
C GLY A 2 20.92 -13.70 -18.49
N TYR A 3 19.66 -13.41 -18.45
CA TYR A 3 19.17 -12.62 -17.35
C TYR A 3 18.93 -13.48 -16.12
N LYS A 4 19.49 -13.06 -15.05
CA LYS A 4 19.30 -13.73 -13.77
C LYS A 4 19.01 -12.68 -12.74
N PRO A 5 17.78 -12.55 -12.32
CA PRO A 5 17.42 -11.48 -11.38
C PRO A 5 18.12 -11.68 -10.05
N VAL A 6 18.59 -10.60 -9.50
CA VAL A 6 19.08 -10.58 -8.14
C VAL A 6 17.86 -10.82 -7.25
N SER A 7 18.03 -11.66 -6.24
CA SER A 7 16.92 -11.91 -5.34
C SER A 7 16.53 -10.59 -4.67
N PHE A 8 15.23 -10.42 -4.49
CA PHE A 8 14.73 -9.21 -3.87
C PHE A 8 15.33 -9.02 -2.48
N LYS A 9 15.50 -10.11 -1.76
CA LYS A 9 16.07 -10.05 -0.43
C LYS A 9 17.48 -9.50 -0.46
N LYS A 10 18.30 -9.99 -1.38
CA LYS A 10 19.67 -9.54 -1.48
C LYS A 10 19.76 -8.08 -1.91
N PHE A 11 18.93 -7.70 -2.88
CA PHE A 11 18.87 -6.32 -3.30
C PHE A 11 18.49 -5.43 -2.12
N LYS A 12 17.50 -5.84 -1.38
CA LYS A 12 17.04 -5.10 -0.21
C LYS A 12 18.16 -4.93 0.81
N GLU A 13 18.87 -6.01 1.10
CA GLU A 13 19.95 -5.95 2.09
C GLU A 13 21.02 -4.96 1.68
N THR A 14 21.38 -4.98 0.41
CA THR A 14 22.41 -4.08 -0.09
C THR A 14 21.93 -2.63 -0.08
N ALA A 15 20.74 -2.40 -0.56
CA ALA A 15 20.19 -1.05 -0.66
C ALA A 15 19.98 -0.42 0.72
N LEU A 16 19.61 -1.21 1.70
CA LEU A 16 19.27 -0.67 3.01
C LEU A 16 20.49 -0.24 3.83
N LYS A 17 21.68 -0.41 3.28
CA LYS A 17 22.86 0.14 3.92
C LYS A 17 22.93 1.65 3.80
N ASP A 18 22.26 2.21 2.80
CA ASP A 18 22.20 3.66 2.64
C ASP A 18 20.93 4.16 3.32
N ALA A 19 21.08 5.08 4.26
CA ALA A 19 19.97 5.53 5.08
C ALA A 19 18.86 6.18 4.24
N ARG A 20 19.23 6.89 3.16
CA ARG A 20 18.23 7.54 2.31
C ARG A 20 17.44 6.52 1.52
N ILE A 21 18.15 5.50 1.02
CA ILE A 21 17.49 4.44 0.28
C ILE A 21 16.59 3.64 1.22
N LYS A 22 17.06 3.41 2.44
CA LYS A 22 16.25 2.69 3.41
C LYS A 22 14.97 3.45 3.74
N ALA A 23 15.06 4.77 3.92
CA ALA A 23 13.87 5.56 4.23
C ALA A 23 12.86 5.48 3.10
N GLY A 24 13.33 5.60 1.85
CA GLY A 24 12.44 5.49 0.70
C GLY A 24 11.83 4.10 0.58
N TYR A 25 12.62 3.08 0.86
CA TYR A 25 12.13 1.71 0.82
C TYR A 25 11.06 1.47 1.88
N ASP A 26 11.29 2.00 3.09
CA ASP A 26 10.32 1.82 4.17
C ASP A 26 8.98 2.47 3.83
N GLU A 27 9.03 3.65 3.19
CA GLU A 27 7.80 4.29 2.74
C GLU A 27 7.06 3.47 1.72
N LEU A 28 7.79 2.93 0.74
CA LEU A 28 7.18 2.09 -0.28
C LEU A 28 6.60 0.82 0.30
N GLU A 29 7.28 0.26 1.30
CA GLU A 29 6.79 -0.94 1.93
C GLU A 29 5.47 -0.70 2.63
N GLU A 30 5.35 0.44 3.30
CA GLU A 30 4.12 0.78 3.98
C GLU A 30 2.98 1.02 2.99
N GLU A 31 3.28 1.72 1.90
CA GLU A 31 2.28 1.93 0.87
C GLU A 31 1.85 0.62 0.23
N PHE A 32 2.83 -0.24 -0.05
CA PHE A 32 2.52 -1.53 -0.63
C PHE A 32 1.64 -2.35 0.29
N ALA A 33 1.95 -2.35 1.59
CA ALA A 33 1.16 -3.09 2.56
C ALA A 33 -0.28 -2.58 2.60
N LEU A 34 -0.44 -1.26 2.59
CA LEU A 34 -1.77 -0.67 2.61
C LEU A 34 -2.56 -1.04 1.37
N ILE A 35 -1.97 -0.86 0.19
CA ILE A 35 -2.66 -1.15 -1.06
C ILE A 35 -3.02 -2.63 -1.13
N THR A 36 -2.11 -3.48 -0.67
CA THR A 36 -2.37 -4.92 -0.65
C THR A 36 -3.58 -5.24 0.21
N GLU A 37 -3.70 -4.56 1.36
CA GLU A 37 -4.86 -4.78 2.23
C GLU A 37 -6.15 -4.33 1.56
N LEU A 38 -6.11 -3.22 0.82
CA LEU A 38 -7.28 -2.75 0.11
C LEU A 38 -7.74 -3.77 -0.93
N ILE A 39 -6.80 -4.23 -1.74
CA ILE A 39 -7.12 -5.20 -2.79
C ILE A 39 -7.63 -6.50 -2.20
N LYS A 40 -7.00 -6.94 -1.15
CA LYS A 40 -7.40 -8.17 -0.47
C LYS A 40 -8.82 -8.05 0.08
N ALA A 41 -9.14 -6.92 0.71
CA ALA A 41 -10.48 -6.70 1.24
C ALA A 41 -11.51 -6.69 0.13
N ARG A 42 -11.17 -6.09 -1.02
CA ARG A 42 -12.08 -6.09 -2.14
C ARG A 42 -12.34 -7.51 -2.64
N LYS A 43 -11.30 -8.31 -2.74
CA LYS A 43 -11.45 -9.68 -3.23
C LYS A 43 -12.21 -10.55 -2.26
N VAL A 44 -11.98 -10.37 -0.97
CA VAL A 44 -12.73 -11.10 0.04
C VAL A 44 -14.22 -10.74 -0.04
N ALA A 45 -14.52 -9.48 -0.34
CA ALA A 45 -15.90 -9.03 -0.50
C ALA A 45 -16.50 -9.47 -1.85
N SER A 46 -15.70 -10.11 -2.70
CA SER A 46 -16.14 -10.54 -4.03
C SER A 46 -16.64 -9.39 -4.88
N LYS A 47 -15.96 -8.24 -4.77
CA LYS A 47 -16.35 -7.06 -5.53
C LYS A 47 -15.34 -6.76 -6.61
N THR A 48 -15.85 -6.30 -7.76
CA THR A 48 -14.98 -5.85 -8.84
C THR A 48 -14.58 -4.40 -8.59
N GLN A 49 -13.56 -3.94 -9.32
CA GLN A 49 -13.19 -2.54 -9.26
C GLN A 49 -14.36 -1.63 -9.64
N GLU A 50 -15.17 -2.08 -10.59
CA GLU A 50 -16.32 -1.29 -11.01
C GLU A 50 -17.35 -1.17 -9.89
N GLU A 51 -17.58 -2.25 -9.18
CA GLU A 51 -18.54 -2.22 -8.08
C GLU A 51 -18.06 -1.31 -6.95
N VAL A 52 -16.77 -1.37 -6.66
CA VAL A 52 -16.20 -0.49 -5.65
C VAL A 52 -16.30 0.97 -6.11
N ALA A 53 -16.00 1.22 -7.38
CA ALA A 53 -16.10 2.57 -7.92
C ALA A 53 -17.50 3.12 -7.79
N LYS A 54 -18.50 2.30 -8.07
CA LYS A 54 -19.88 2.72 -7.94
C LYS A 54 -20.21 3.10 -6.50
N SER A 55 -19.79 2.28 -5.55
CA SER A 55 -20.01 2.59 -4.13
C SER A 55 -19.33 3.87 -3.72
N MET A 56 -18.14 4.10 -4.24
CA MET A 56 -17.38 5.30 -3.91
C MET A 56 -17.80 6.52 -4.72
N ARG A 57 -18.71 6.34 -5.67
CA ARG A 57 -19.16 7.40 -6.58
C ARG A 57 -17.99 7.96 -7.36
N THR A 58 -17.20 7.07 -7.92
CA THR A 58 -16.06 7.45 -8.73
C THR A 58 -15.97 6.50 -9.93
N SER A 59 -14.92 6.60 -10.70
CA SER A 59 -14.76 5.78 -11.89
C SER A 59 -13.93 4.54 -11.58
N GLN A 60 -14.11 3.50 -12.40
CA GLN A 60 -13.30 2.31 -12.28
C GLN A 60 -11.82 2.65 -12.49
N ALA A 61 -11.53 3.60 -13.38
CA ALA A 61 -10.15 4.02 -13.60
C ALA A 61 -9.54 4.60 -12.33
N MET A 62 -10.33 5.33 -11.53
CA MET A 62 -9.83 5.87 -10.28
C MET A 62 -9.53 4.77 -9.28
N VAL A 63 -10.39 3.76 -9.20
CA VAL A 63 -10.14 2.64 -8.31
C VAL A 63 -8.88 1.89 -8.74
N ALA A 64 -8.70 1.71 -10.04
CA ALA A 64 -7.47 1.08 -10.54
C ALA A 64 -6.24 1.89 -10.17
N ARG A 65 -6.33 3.21 -10.22
CA ARG A 65 -5.21 4.08 -9.82
C ARG A 65 -4.90 3.94 -8.35
N ILE A 66 -5.92 3.83 -7.52
CA ILE A 66 -5.70 3.62 -6.10
C ILE A 66 -4.95 2.32 -5.88
N GLU A 67 -5.37 1.26 -6.56
CA GLU A 67 -4.76 -0.05 -6.38
C GLU A 67 -3.38 -0.17 -6.98
N ASN A 68 -3.00 0.80 -7.81
CA ASN A 68 -1.66 0.82 -8.40
C ASN A 68 -0.80 1.95 -7.85
N ALA A 69 -1.25 2.58 -6.77
CA ALA A 69 -0.56 3.76 -6.25
C ALA A 69 0.85 3.45 -5.79
N PHE A 70 1.10 2.22 -5.34
CA PHE A 70 2.42 1.86 -4.86
C PHE A 70 3.48 1.85 -5.95
N SER A 71 3.07 1.94 -7.20
CA SER A 71 4.03 1.91 -8.30
C SER A 71 4.92 3.16 -8.34
N GLY A 72 4.61 4.14 -7.52
CA GLY A 72 5.44 5.33 -7.43
C GLY A 72 5.17 6.37 -8.48
N LYS A 73 4.26 6.10 -9.36
CA LYS A 73 3.97 7.02 -10.46
C LYS A 73 2.80 7.93 -10.19
N GLY A 74 2.10 7.71 -9.13
CA GLY A 74 0.96 8.51 -8.80
C GLY A 74 1.11 9.05 -7.41
N HIS A 75 0.09 9.73 -6.99
CA HIS A 75 0.05 10.23 -5.63
C HIS A 75 -0.56 9.17 -4.74
N SER A 76 -0.07 9.10 -3.52
CA SER A 76 -0.66 8.23 -2.53
C SER A 76 -2.11 8.64 -2.32
N PRO A 77 -3.00 7.68 -2.11
CA PRO A 77 -4.39 8.02 -1.81
C PRO A 77 -4.48 8.78 -0.50
N THR A 78 -5.44 9.69 -0.43
CA THR A 78 -5.66 10.42 0.80
C THR A 78 -6.33 9.52 1.82
N PHE A 79 -6.25 9.94 3.08
CA PHE A 79 -6.92 9.22 4.15
C PHE A 79 -8.42 9.08 3.86
N ASP A 80 -9.03 10.15 3.36
CA ASP A 80 -10.45 10.10 3.03
C ASP A 80 -10.75 9.06 1.95
N THR A 81 -9.90 9.01 0.93
CA THR A 81 -10.07 8.04 -0.14
C THR A 81 -9.97 6.62 0.39
N ILE A 82 -9.00 6.37 1.25
CA ILE A 82 -8.81 5.04 1.82
C ILE A 82 -10.02 4.65 2.66
N ARG A 83 -10.54 5.59 3.43
CA ARG A 83 -11.71 5.32 4.26
C ARG A 83 -12.93 4.99 3.41
N ARG A 84 -13.11 5.73 2.31
CA ARG A 84 -14.22 5.49 1.42
C ARG A 84 -14.11 4.13 0.72
N TYR A 85 -12.89 3.77 0.32
CA TYR A 85 -12.65 2.46 -0.26
C TYR A 85 -12.98 1.36 0.75
N ALA A 86 -12.51 1.51 1.96
CA ALA A 86 -12.75 0.52 3.01
C ALA A 86 -14.25 0.30 3.20
N ARG A 87 -15.03 1.38 3.24
CA ARG A 87 -16.47 1.27 3.39
C ARG A 87 -17.11 0.58 2.19
N ALA A 88 -16.59 0.86 0.99
CA ALA A 88 -17.13 0.27 -0.21
C ALA A 88 -17.01 -1.24 -0.23
N VAL A 89 -16.02 -1.78 0.48
CA VAL A 89 -15.83 -3.22 0.57
C VAL A 89 -16.28 -3.79 1.91
N GLY A 90 -17.07 -3.01 2.65
CA GLY A 90 -17.68 -3.49 3.88
C GLY A 90 -16.75 -3.52 5.08
N CYS A 91 -15.69 -2.73 5.04
CA CYS A 91 -14.69 -2.72 6.10
C CYS A 91 -14.66 -1.39 6.81
N ARG A 92 -14.12 -1.40 8.02
CA ARG A 92 -13.83 -0.21 8.77
C ARG A 92 -12.33 -0.04 8.83
N LEU A 93 -11.87 1.18 8.62
CA LEU A 93 -10.44 1.47 8.65
C LEU A 93 -9.96 1.53 10.09
N SER A 94 -8.85 0.84 10.35
CA SER A 94 -8.22 0.87 11.67
C SER A 94 -6.74 1.18 11.45
N ILE A 95 -6.20 2.10 12.22
CA ILE A 95 -4.83 2.52 12.06
C ILE A 95 -4.10 2.38 13.39
N LYS A 96 -2.89 1.86 13.29
CA LYS A 96 -2.04 1.67 14.44
C LYS A 96 -0.68 2.25 14.16
N LEU A 97 -0.12 2.91 15.14
CA LEU A 97 1.27 3.35 15.08
C LEU A 97 2.10 2.36 15.85
N ILE A 98 3.12 1.84 15.19
CA ILE A 98 3.97 0.83 15.80
C ILE A 98 5.31 1.46 16.14
N PRO A 99 5.68 1.51 17.43
CA PRO A 99 6.96 2.13 17.79
C PRO A 99 8.13 1.38 17.18
N GLU A 100 9.09 2.13 16.66
CA GLU A 100 10.34 1.55 16.23
C GLU A 100 11.15 1.17 17.46
N GLY A 101 12.08 0.25 17.28
CA GLY A 101 12.82 -0.30 18.41
C GLY A 101 13.39 0.73 19.36
N LYS A 102 14.08 1.74 18.82
CA LYS A 102 14.74 2.71 19.68
C LYS A 102 13.77 3.63 20.39
N TYR A 103 12.55 3.72 19.91
CA TYR A 103 11.55 4.58 20.55
C TYR A 103 10.82 3.89 21.67
N GLN A 104 10.99 2.60 21.80
CA GLN A 104 10.33 1.86 22.85
C GLN A 104 10.85 2.21 24.23
N HIS A 105 12.05 2.81 24.28
CA HIS A 105 12.66 3.19 25.56
C HIS A 105 12.29 4.58 26.00
N ILE A 106 11.53 5.29 25.22
CA ILE A 106 11.11 6.64 25.56
C ILE A 106 9.77 6.58 26.22
N ARG A 107 9.71 7.14 27.38
CA ARG A 107 8.50 7.12 28.16
C ARG A 107 8.10 8.50 28.56
#